data_eea060a36857de813f397fc59e23d9f8
#
_entry.id   eea060a36857de813f397fc59e23d9f8
#
_cell.length_a   1.000
_cell.length_b   1.000
_cell.length_c   1.000
_cell.angle_alpha   90.00
_cell.angle_beta   90.00
_cell.angle_gamma   90.00
#
_symmetry.space_group_name_H-M   'P 1'
#
loop_
_entity.id
_entity.type
_entity.pdbx_description
1 polymer ?
#
loop_
_entity_poly.entity_id
_entity_poly.type
_entity_poly.pdbx_seq_one_letter_code
_entity_poly.pdbx_strand_id
1 'polypeptide(L)'
;MAMPASEQCLAAICVLLALGTGEAAAQANCAAMRRIDIGISVAPPNVVHASPYVALELGYFAKHCIDAHIIQFDGGESPAARAAAAQGTALVSTNAVEVGRGVRVKQIWGLAPRLPQAYVVAENIKTAADLKGKRLSATGGGIGGLNWLLSREVLKTAGLTTNDAQFIPSATAARLPALIAGQIDGVALHPEDVYLAEKERPGLHVLVQLDDLLPEYMFNAYGAATDWIARDHALMVDTVAAMIEANRTIYRDEARVVPIMMKATGKPKEAVEYAWEVETKHCVWSVNEGFSSRRTQWTIDNDVANGYIDQTKKPTVEQVVDMQIANDAVAAAGGRVIIGGCTE
;
A
#
# COMPACT_ATOMS: atom_id res chain seq x y z
N MET A 1 78.17 -44.79 -16.11
CA MET A 1 78.71 -43.44 -16.01
C MET A 1 77.60 -42.53 -15.71
N ALA A 2 77.75 -41.75 -14.68
CA ALA A 2 76.74 -41.05 -13.84
C ALA A 2 75.66 -40.26 -14.52
N MET A 3 74.44 -40.49 -14.08
CA MET A 3 73.33 -39.55 -14.16
C MET A 3 73.40 -38.54 -13.01
N PRO A 4 72.98 -37.32 -13.17
CA PRO A 4 72.58 -36.50 -12.06
C PRO A 4 71.06 -36.20 -12.05
N ALA A 5 70.64 -36.04 -10.83
CA ALA A 5 69.36 -35.80 -10.21
C ALA A 5 68.36 -34.83 -10.88
N SER A 6 67.10 -35.23 -10.79
CA SER A 6 65.91 -34.44 -11.08
C SER A 6 65.55 -33.50 -9.91
N GLU A 7 65.51 -32.19 -10.14
CA GLU A 7 64.90 -31.24 -9.23
C GLU A 7 63.37 -31.18 -9.48
N GLN A 8 62.61 -31.52 -8.42
CA GLN A 8 61.16 -31.39 -8.38
C GLN A 8 60.81 -29.99 -7.90
N CYS A 9 60.24 -29.17 -8.81
CA CYS A 9 59.55 -27.92 -8.46
C CYS A 9 58.16 -28.24 -7.91
N LEU A 10 57.95 -28.06 -6.61
CA LEU A 10 56.62 -27.98 -6.01
C LEU A 10 55.98 -26.63 -6.35
N ALA A 11 54.96 -26.65 -7.20
CA ALA A 11 54.06 -25.51 -7.39
C ALA A 11 53.01 -25.49 -6.27
N ALA A 12 53.12 -24.55 -5.35
CA ALA A 12 52.11 -24.28 -4.35
C ALA A 12 50.89 -23.59 -5.00
N ILE A 13 49.77 -24.30 -5.12
CA ILE A 13 48.50 -23.74 -5.55
C ILE A 13 47.88 -23.06 -4.33
N CYS A 14 47.92 -21.73 -4.26
CA CYS A 14 47.12 -20.92 -3.34
C CYS A 14 45.67 -20.88 -3.82
N VAL A 15 44.82 -21.71 -3.21
CA VAL A 15 43.35 -21.59 -3.36
C VAL A 15 42.89 -20.42 -2.50
N LEU A 16 42.63 -19.29 -3.12
CA LEU A 16 41.90 -18.17 -2.52
C LEU A 16 40.42 -18.57 -2.35
N LEU A 17 40.06 -19.02 -1.16
CA LEU A 17 38.67 -19.10 -0.71
C LEU A 17 38.12 -17.67 -0.56
N ALA A 18 37.41 -17.20 -1.56
CA ALA A 18 36.57 -16.02 -1.43
C ALA A 18 35.42 -16.36 -0.45
N LEU A 19 35.57 -15.95 0.79
CA LEU A 19 34.49 -15.94 1.78
C LEU A 19 33.47 -14.88 1.30
N GLY A 20 32.46 -15.32 0.56
CA GLY A 20 31.27 -14.55 0.34
C GLY A 20 30.60 -14.36 1.70
N THR A 21 30.70 -13.16 2.25
CA THR A 21 29.88 -12.73 3.40
C THR A 21 28.45 -12.50 2.90
N GLY A 22 27.73 -13.60 2.63
CA GLY A 22 26.30 -13.55 2.66
C GLY A 22 25.89 -13.31 4.10
N GLU A 23 25.30 -12.16 4.41
CA GLU A 23 24.54 -11.98 5.63
C GLU A 23 23.46 -13.07 5.66
N ALA A 24 23.75 -14.20 6.30
CA ALA A 24 22.75 -15.14 6.70
C ALA A 24 21.85 -14.39 7.68
N ALA A 25 20.65 -14.02 7.24
CA ALA A 25 19.62 -13.53 8.12
C ALA A 25 19.57 -14.51 9.30
N ALA A 26 19.81 -14.00 10.51
CA ALA A 26 19.77 -14.81 11.71
C ALA A 26 18.40 -15.48 11.77
N GLN A 27 18.34 -16.76 11.47
CA GLN A 27 17.10 -17.53 11.48
C GLN A 27 16.61 -17.53 12.92
N ALA A 28 15.49 -16.84 13.16
CA ALA A 28 14.88 -16.79 14.49
C ALA A 28 14.64 -18.24 14.95
N ASN A 29 14.98 -18.52 16.21
CA ASN A 29 14.83 -19.85 16.78
C ASN A 29 13.34 -20.03 17.14
N CYS A 30 12.49 -20.24 16.13
CA CYS A 30 11.04 -20.31 16.26
C CYS A 30 10.64 -21.70 16.77
N ALA A 31 9.89 -21.76 17.86
CA ALA A 31 9.29 -23.01 18.34
C ALA A 31 8.29 -23.58 17.33
N ALA A 32 7.55 -22.69 16.63
CA ALA A 32 6.67 -23.01 15.49
C ALA A 32 6.43 -21.74 14.69
N MET A 33 6.22 -21.89 13.37
CA MET A 33 5.76 -20.82 12.50
C MET A 33 4.24 -20.64 12.68
N ARG A 34 3.78 -19.38 12.77
CA ARG A 34 2.37 -19.04 12.88
C ARG A 34 1.86 -18.56 11.53
N ARG A 35 0.87 -19.26 10.97
CA ARG A 35 0.31 -18.90 9.67
C ARG A 35 -0.58 -17.66 9.77
N ILE A 36 -0.45 -16.78 8.76
CA ILE A 36 -1.34 -15.64 8.56
C ILE A 36 -1.56 -15.39 7.05
N ASP A 37 -2.80 -15.10 6.68
CA ASP A 37 -3.15 -14.66 5.34
C ASP A 37 -3.26 -13.13 5.34
N ILE A 38 -2.61 -12.46 4.37
CA ILE A 38 -2.57 -11.00 4.23
C ILE A 38 -3.15 -10.61 2.88
N GLY A 39 -4.25 -9.89 2.90
CA GLY A 39 -4.98 -9.48 1.71
C GLY A 39 -4.47 -8.15 1.14
N ILE A 40 -4.23 -8.15 -0.16
CA ILE A 40 -3.96 -6.94 -0.95
C ILE A 40 -5.26 -6.50 -1.60
N SER A 41 -5.61 -5.24 -1.46
CA SER A 41 -6.91 -4.69 -1.87
C SER A 41 -7.04 -4.42 -3.38
N VAL A 42 -6.08 -4.85 -4.20
CA VAL A 42 -6.09 -4.66 -5.66
C VAL A 42 -5.28 -5.76 -6.35
N ALA A 43 -5.73 -6.20 -7.53
CA ALA A 43 -5.06 -7.19 -8.36
C ALA A 43 -4.92 -6.69 -9.81
N PRO A 44 -3.68 -6.55 -10.37
CA PRO A 44 -2.39 -6.66 -9.66
C PRO A 44 -2.17 -5.49 -8.67
N PRO A 45 -1.25 -5.63 -7.69
CA PRO A 45 -0.99 -4.58 -6.71
C PRO A 45 -0.34 -3.34 -7.35
N ASN A 46 -0.59 -2.18 -6.77
CA ASN A 46 0.18 -0.96 -7.02
C ASN A 46 1.44 -0.92 -6.13
N VAL A 47 2.39 -0.06 -6.45
CA VAL A 47 3.68 0.06 -5.72
C VAL A 47 3.46 0.33 -4.23
N VAL A 48 2.49 1.16 -3.87
CA VAL A 48 2.11 1.44 -2.47
C VAL A 48 1.76 0.18 -1.65
N HIS A 49 1.31 -0.90 -2.31
CA HIS A 49 0.96 -2.16 -1.64
C HIS A 49 2.15 -3.13 -1.48
N ALA A 50 3.39 -2.67 -1.71
CA ALA A 50 4.56 -3.55 -1.74
C ALA A 50 5.00 -4.06 -0.35
N SER A 51 4.61 -3.41 0.75
CA SER A 51 5.10 -3.73 2.11
C SER A 51 5.04 -5.22 2.47
N PRO A 52 3.92 -5.95 2.28
CA PRO A 52 3.89 -7.37 2.59
C PRO A 52 4.82 -8.21 1.71
N TYR A 53 4.99 -7.84 0.43
CA TYR A 53 5.92 -8.52 -0.47
C TYR A 53 7.37 -8.28 -0.07
N VAL A 54 7.71 -7.04 0.31
CA VAL A 54 9.04 -6.70 0.83
C VAL A 54 9.31 -7.43 2.14
N ALA A 55 8.34 -7.47 3.07
CA ALA A 55 8.46 -8.21 4.32
C ALA A 55 8.69 -9.71 4.09
N LEU A 56 8.00 -10.28 3.12
CA LEU A 56 8.13 -11.70 2.77
C LEU A 56 9.50 -12.01 2.14
N GLU A 57 9.88 -11.30 1.09
CA GLU A 57 11.11 -11.55 0.32
C GLU A 57 12.38 -11.23 1.13
N LEU A 58 12.32 -10.27 2.06
CA LEU A 58 13.44 -9.91 2.92
C LEU A 58 13.47 -10.70 4.24
N GLY A 59 12.53 -11.62 4.45
CA GLY A 59 12.50 -12.51 5.59
C GLY A 59 12.04 -11.87 6.91
N TYR A 60 11.43 -10.68 6.87
CA TYR A 60 10.94 -10.03 8.10
C TYR A 60 9.82 -10.83 8.76
N PHE A 61 8.91 -11.44 8.01
CA PHE A 61 7.92 -12.35 8.58
C PHE A 61 8.57 -13.56 9.24
N ALA A 62 9.55 -14.18 8.60
CA ALA A 62 10.28 -15.32 9.18
C ALA A 62 11.03 -14.95 10.46
N LYS A 63 11.62 -13.73 10.53
CA LYS A 63 12.23 -13.17 11.74
C LYS A 63 11.26 -13.09 12.91
N HIS A 64 9.99 -12.85 12.66
CA HIS A 64 8.90 -12.81 13.65
C HIS A 64 8.14 -14.14 13.79
N CYS A 65 8.71 -15.25 13.28
CA CYS A 65 8.10 -16.58 13.32
C CYS A 65 6.73 -16.66 12.66
N ILE A 66 6.56 -15.97 11.52
CA ILE A 66 5.33 -15.89 10.77
C ILE A 66 5.49 -16.55 9.40
N ASP A 67 4.58 -17.45 9.09
CA ASP A 67 4.34 -18.03 7.76
C ASP A 67 3.23 -17.21 7.06
N ALA A 68 3.64 -16.15 6.35
CA ALA A 68 2.74 -15.21 5.72
C ALA A 68 2.38 -15.63 4.29
N HIS A 69 1.08 -15.63 3.98
CA HIS A 69 0.53 -15.89 2.66
C HIS A 69 -0.16 -14.64 2.12
N ILE A 70 0.24 -14.17 0.95
CA ILE A 70 -0.33 -12.97 0.35
C ILE A 70 -1.45 -13.37 -0.60
N ILE A 71 -2.65 -12.79 -0.39
CA ILE A 71 -3.86 -13.00 -1.19
C ILE A 71 -4.23 -11.67 -1.86
N GLN A 72 -4.53 -11.69 -3.16
CA GLN A 72 -4.99 -10.49 -3.89
C GLN A 72 -6.50 -10.51 -4.06
N PHE A 73 -7.16 -9.39 -3.77
CA PHE A 73 -8.58 -9.18 -3.99
C PHE A 73 -8.79 -8.15 -5.12
N ASP A 74 -9.86 -8.30 -5.89
CA ASP A 74 -10.27 -7.29 -6.86
C ASP A 74 -11.08 -6.19 -6.16
N GLY A 75 -10.37 -5.29 -5.48
CA GLY A 75 -10.91 -4.21 -4.65
C GLY A 75 -10.95 -4.56 -3.16
N GLY A 76 -10.48 -3.64 -2.31
CA GLY A 76 -10.50 -3.79 -0.83
C GLY A 76 -11.91 -3.87 -0.27
N GLU A 77 -12.89 -3.30 -0.97
CA GLU A 77 -14.30 -3.36 -0.61
C GLU A 77 -15.06 -4.50 -1.32
N SER A 78 -14.35 -5.42 -1.97
CA SER A 78 -14.98 -6.58 -2.59
C SER A 78 -15.69 -7.46 -1.54
N PRO A 79 -16.77 -8.17 -1.89
CA PRO A 79 -17.46 -9.07 -0.95
C PRO A 79 -16.51 -10.10 -0.33
N ALA A 80 -15.53 -10.59 -1.07
CA ALA A 80 -14.54 -11.55 -0.60
C ALA A 80 -13.60 -10.95 0.46
N ALA A 81 -13.08 -9.73 0.24
CA ALA A 81 -12.23 -9.04 1.21
C ALA A 81 -13.01 -8.73 2.50
N ARG A 82 -14.22 -8.22 2.40
CA ARG A 82 -15.10 -7.96 3.56
C ARG A 82 -15.43 -9.23 4.35
N ALA A 83 -15.71 -10.32 3.65
CA ALA A 83 -15.95 -11.60 4.29
C ALA A 83 -14.72 -12.12 5.04
N ALA A 84 -13.52 -12.00 4.42
CA ALA A 84 -12.26 -12.38 5.04
C ALA A 84 -11.97 -11.54 6.31
N ALA A 85 -12.21 -10.22 6.26
CA ALA A 85 -12.09 -9.35 7.42
C ALA A 85 -13.04 -9.75 8.54
N ALA A 86 -14.33 -9.87 8.24
CA ALA A 86 -15.37 -10.15 9.23
C ALA A 86 -15.24 -11.55 9.88
N GLN A 87 -14.76 -12.54 9.12
CA GLN A 87 -14.53 -13.91 9.60
C GLN A 87 -13.19 -14.09 10.30
N GLY A 88 -12.28 -13.07 10.22
CA GLY A 88 -10.93 -13.19 10.78
C GLY A 88 -10.09 -14.27 10.09
N THR A 89 -10.22 -14.39 8.76
CA THR A 89 -9.47 -15.36 7.96
C THR A 89 -8.26 -14.73 7.25
N ALA A 90 -8.24 -13.39 7.09
CA ALA A 90 -7.10 -12.66 6.57
C ALA A 90 -7.03 -11.24 7.16
N LEU A 91 -5.83 -10.67 7.29
CA LEU A 91 -5.65 -9.24 7.45
C LEU A 91 -5.96 -8.56 6.12
N VAL A 92 -6.86 -7.61 6.09
CA VAL A 92 -7.23 -6.88 4.87
C VAL A 92 -7.34 -5.39 5.15
N SER A 93 -7.37 -4.58 4.10
CA SER A 93 -7.74 -3.18 4.24
C SER A 93 -9.17 -3.06 4.74
N THR A 94 -9.37 -2.28 5.81
CA THR A 94 -10.68 -1.99 6.41
C THR A 94 -10.86 -0.48 6.56
N ASN A 95 -12.09 -0.03 6.77
CA ASN A 95 -12.42 1.39 6.88
C ASN A 95 -13.49 1.67 7.95
N ALA A 96 -13.69 2.95 8.28
CA ALA A 96 -14.67 3.39 9.27
C ALA A 96 -16.12 3.08 8.85
N VAL A 97 -16.40 2.98 7.55
CA VAL A 97 -17.75 2.67 7.02
C VAL A 97 -18.20 1.27 7.43
N GLU A 98 -17.27 0.30 7.42
CA GLU A 98 -17.57 -1.07 7.85
C GLU A 98 -17.95 -1.12 9.33
N VAL A 99 -17.18 -0.39 10.16
CA VAL A 99 -17.48 -0.27 11.60
C VAL A 99 -18.84 0.41 11.82
N GLY A 100 -19.10 1.52 11.11
CA GLY A 100 -20.39 2.23 11.16
C GLY A 100 -21.59 1.38 10.70
N ARG A 101 -21.35 0.34 9.89
CA ARG A 101 -22.35 -0.67 9.49
C ARG A 101 -22.46 -1.83 10.48
N GLY A 102 -21.70 -1.80 11.57
CA GLY A 102 -21.73 -2.81 12.62
C GLY A 102 -20.86 -4.03 12.36
N VAL A 103 -19.95 -3.96 11.39
CA VAL A 103 -18.96 -5.02 11.19
C VAL A 103 -17.95 -4.98 12.35
N ARG A 104 -17.69 -6.14 12.95
CA ARG A 104 -16.81 -6.27 14.12
C ARG A 104 -15.35 -6.38 13.72
N VAL A 105 -14.81 -5.30 13.17
CA VAL A 105 -13.40 -5.15 12.75
C VAL A 105 -12.79 -3.90 13.39
N LYS A 106 -11.46 -3.89 13.52
CA LYS A 106 -10.67 -2.70 13.85
C LYS A 106 -9.47 -2.60 12.93
N GLN A 107 -9.10 -1.38 12.59
CA GLN A 107 -7.81 -1.09 11.97
C GLN A 107 -6.72 -1.27 13.02
N ILE A 108 -5.66 -1.98 12.66
CA ILE A 108 -4.54 -2.30 13.56
C ILE A 108 -3.22 -1.64 13.15
N TRP A 109 -3.14 -1.14 11.90
CA TRP A 109 -1.97 -0.43 11.39
C TRP A 109 -2.31 0.34 10.11
N GLY A 110 -1.86 1.59 10.03
CA GLY A 110 -1.91 2.41 8.83
C GLY A 110 -0.74 2.10 7.90
N LEU A 111 -0.96 1.29 6.86
CA LEU A 111 0.06 0.96 5.87
C LEU A 111 0.55 2.20 5.13
N ALA A 112 -0.39 2.98 4.64
CA ALA A 112 -0.18 4.19 3.86
C ALA A 112 -1.21 5.25 4.29
N PRO A 113 -0.85 6.12 5.25
CA PRO A 113 -1.78 7.12 5.78
C PRO A 113 -2.10 8.25 4.80
N ARG A 114 -1.33 8.40 3.72
CA ARG A 114 -1.51 9.45 2.71
C ARG A 114 -1.96 8.89 1.38
N LEU A 115 -2.72 9.69 0.62
CA LEU A 115 -3.11 9.35 -0.75
C LEU A 115 -1.88 9.40 -1.67
N PRO A 116 -1.47 8.30 -2.31
CA PRO A 116 -0.37 8.32 -3.26
C PRO A 116 -0.79 8.80 -4.65
N GLN A 117 -2.10 8.91 -4.92
CA GLN A 117 -2.62 9.13 -6.28
C GLN A 117 -2.58 10.60 -6.68
N ALA A 118 -2.41 10.80 -8.00
CA ALA A 118 -2.71 12.03 -8.69
C ALA A 118 -3.95 11.88 -9.57
N TYR A 119 -4.70 12.96 -9.78
CA TYR A 119 -5.81 12.98 -10.72
C TYR A 119 -5.29 13.33 -12.10
N VAL A 120 -5.30 12.36 -13.01
CA VAL A 120 -4.75 12.48 -14.37
C VAL A 120 -5.88 12.69 -15.36
N VAL A 121 -5.68 13.62 -16.30
CA VAL A 121 -6.70 14.04 -17.25
C VAL A 121 -6.18 14.15 -18.69
N ALA A 122 -7.11 14.17 -19.62
CA ALA A 122 -6.83 14.41 -21.03
C ALA A 122 -6.33 15.84 -21.28
N GLU A 123 -5.55 16.01 -22.36
CA GLU A 123 -4.84 17.24 -22.74
C GLU A 123 -5.72 18.50 -22.74
N ASN A 124 -6.97 18.39 -23.13
CA ASN A 124 -7.91 19.50 -23.24
C ASN A 124 -8.59 19.91 -21.93
N ILE A 125 -8.26 19.27 -20.81
CA ILE A 125 -8.76 19.58 -19.47
C ILE A 125 -7.64 20.31 -18.72
N LYS A 126 -7.82 21.59 -18.40
CA LYS A 126 -6.79 22.41 -17.74
C LYS A 126 -7.17 22.77 -16.30
N THR A 127 -8.45 22.71 -15.99
CA THR A 127 -9.01 23.03 -14.69
C THR A 127 -10.08 22.02 -14.30
N ALA A 128 -10.45 21.95 -13.02
CA ALA A 128 -11.54 21.10 -12.57
C ALA A 128 -12.89 21.49 -13.21
N ALA A 129 -13.08 22.75 -13.63
CA ALA A 129 -14.29 23.18 -14.32
C ALA A 129 -14.46 22.53 -15.70
N ASP A 130 -13.34 22.17 -16.37
CA ASP A 130 -13.35 21.50 -17.67
C ASP A 130 -13.83 20.05 -17.58
N LEU A 131 -13.97 19.51 -16.39
CA LEU A 131 -14.51 18.15 -16.14
C LEU A 131 -16.03 18.06 -16.38
N LYS A 132 -16.72 19.20 -16.54
CA LYS A 132 -18.16 19.20 -16.83
C LYS A 132 -18.46 18.46 -18.13
N GLY A 133 -19.35 17.46 -18.06
CA GLY A 133 -19.74 16.61 -19.19
C GLY A 133 -18.70 15.54 -19.59
N LYS A 134 -17.57 15.44 -18.90
CA LYS A 134 -16.49 14.48 -19.21
C LYS A 134 -16.78 13.09 -18.64
N ARG A 135 -16.11 12.11 -19.23
CA ARG A 135 -16.18 10.71 -18.82
C ARG A 135 -15.09 10.46 -17.76
N LEU A 136 -15.50 10.18 -16.55
CA LEU A 136 -14.62 9.95 -15.41
C LEU A 136 -14.70 8.48 -14.99
N SER A 137 -13.61 7.96 -14.45
CA SER A 137 -13.57 6.58 -14.00
C SER A 137 -14.34 6.38 -12.69
N ALA A 138 -15.10 5.27 -12.62
CA ALA A 138 -15.69 4.74 -11.39
C ALA A 138 -15.11 3.34 -11.05
N THR A 139 -13.80 3.15 -11.22
CA THR A 139 -13.10 1.91 -10.85
C THR A 139 -12.92 1.77 -9.33
N GLY A 140 -12.65 0.56 -8.87
CA GLY A 140 -12.41 0.32 -7.44
C GLY A 140 -13.68 0.38 -6.60
N GLY A 141 -14.71 -0.36 -6.99
CA GLY A 141 -16.01 -0.43 -6.29
C GLY A 141 -17.18 0.24 -7.03
N GLY A 142 -16.96 0.80 -8.22
CA GLY A 142 -18.00 1.45 -9.01
C GLY A 142 -18.44 2.80 -8.43
N ILE A 143 -19.73 3.14 -8.58
CA ILE A 143 -20.34 4.32 -7.96
C ILE A 143 -20.27 4.15 -6.42
N GLY A 144 -19.67 5.16 -5.76
CA GLY A 144 -19.38 5.10 -4.31
C GLY A 144 -18.04 4.49 -3.94
N GLY A 145 -17.29 3.90 -4.89
CA GLY A 145 -15.93 3.43 -4.67
C GLY A 145 -14.90 4.56 -4.70
N LEU A 146 -13.62 4.20 -4.42
CA LEU A 146 -12.55 5.18 -4.21
C LEU A 146 -12.38 6.15 -5.39
N ASN A 147 -12.26 5.67 -6.63
CA ASN A 147 -12.07 6.55 -7.79
C ASN A 147 -13.26 7.50 -8.02
N TRP A 148 -14.48 7.02 -7.79
CA TRP A 148 -15.66 7.87 -7.84
C TRP A 148 -15.61 8.96 -6.76
N LEU A 149 -15.23 8.59 -5.52
CA LEU A 149 -15.08 9.52 -4.41
C LEU A 149 -14.02 10.58 -4.73
N LEU A 150 -12.85 10.18 -5.18
CA LEU A 150 -11.76 11.10 -5.51
C LEU A 150 -12.15 12.04 -6.66
N SER A 151 -12.81 11.52 -7.70
CA SER A 151 -13.36 12.36 -8.79
C SER A 151 -14.37 13.38 -8.29
N ARG A 152 -15.25 12.98 -7.37
CA ARG A 152 -16.21 13.90 -6.74
C ARG A 152 -15.51 15.03 -5.98
N GLU A 153 -14.45 14.73 -5.23
CA GLU A 153 -13.74 15.77 -4.50
C GLU A 153 -13.02 16.75 -5.46
N VAL A 154 -12.48 16.25 -6.58
CA VAL A 154 -11.94 17.12 -7.63
C VAL A 154 -13.04 18.01 -8.25
N LEU A 155 -14.20 17.45 -8.60
CA LEU A 155 -15.34 18.20 -9.13
C LEU A 155 -15.81 19.33 -8.18
N LYS A 156 -15.85 19.05 -6.87
CA LYS A 156 -16.22 20.03 -5.83
C LYS A 156 -15.36 21.28 -5.83
N THR A 157 -14.07 21.19 -6.21
CA THR A 157 -13.17 22.35 -6.27
C THR A 157 -13.63 23.41 -7.29
N ALA A 158 -14.42 22.98 -8.28
CA ALA A 158 -15.02 23.87 -9.29
C ALA A 158 -16.54 24.11 -9.06
N GLY A 159 -17.08 23.73 -7.91
CA GLY A 159 -18.51 23.83 -7.63
C GLY A 159 -19.37 22.85 -8.41
N LEU A 160 -18.77 21.82 -9.03
CA LEU A 160 -19.47 20.77 -9.77
C LEU A 160 -19.87 19.64 -8.83
N THR A 161 -20.84 18.85 -9.29
CA THR A 161 -21.34 17.64 -8.62
C THR A 161 -21.07 16.41 -9.48
N THR A 162 -21.31 15.24 -8.95
CA THR A 162 -21.21 13.98 -9.71
C THR A 162 -22.22 13.89 -10.87
N ASN A 163 -23.31 14.67 -10.84
CA ASN A 163 -24.28 14.75 -11.92
C ASN A 163 -23.78 15.59 -13.12
N ASP A 164 -22.71 16.35 -12.92
CA ASP A 164 -22.10 17.17 -13.98
C ASP A 164 -21.08 16.39 -14.83
N ALA A 165 -20.82 15.11 -14.53
CA ALA A 165 -19.90 14.25 -15.28
C ALA A 165 -20.53 12.87 -15.56
N GLN A 166 -19.93 12.11 -16.48
CA GLN A 166 -20.34 10.74 -16.80
C GLN A 166 -19.37 9.77 -16.14
N PHE A 167 -19.85 8.93 -15.24
CA PHE A 167 -19.02 7.93 -14.58
C PHE A 167 -19.05 6.59 -15.32
N ILE A 168 -17.87 6.10 -15.69
CA ILE A 168 -17.67 4.85 -16.44
C ILE A 168 -17.15 3.78 -15.48
N PRO A 169 -17.99 2.81 -15.08
CA PRO A 169 -17.54 1.68 -14.26
C PRO A 169 -16.61 0.76 -15.05
N SER A 170 -15.52 0.31 -14.42
CA SER A 170 -14.64 -0.69 -14.98
C SER A 170 -13.83 -1.39 -13.86
N ALA A 171 -13.17 -2.51 -14.19
CA ALA A 171 -12.21 -3.13 -13.29
C ALA A 171 -11.01 -2.19 -13.02
N THR A 172 -10.39 -2.31 -11.86
CA THR A 172 -9.26 -1.43 -11.47
C THR A 172 -8.12 -1.48 -12.47
N ALA A 173 -7.77 -2.66 -12.97
CA ALA A 173 -6.70 -2.84 -13.96
C ALA A 173 -7.00 -2.17 -15.32
N ALA A 174 -8.26 -1.88 -15.64
CA ALA A 174 -8.67 -1.27 -16.91
C ALA A 174 -8.55 0.27 -16.93
N ARG A 175 -8.31 0.94 -15.79
CA ARG A 175 -8.34 2.41 -15.69
C ARG A 175 -7.26 3.09 -16.53
N LEU A 176 -6.01 2.63 -16.46
CA LEU A 176 -4.90 3.16 -17.24
C LEU A 176 -5.08 2.93 -18.73
N PRO A 177 -5.33 1.70 -19.23
CA PRO A 177 -5.66 1.47 -20.64
C PRO A 177 -6.82 2.31 -21.16
N ALA A 178 -7.89 2.47 -20.38
CA ALA A 178 -9.05 3.27 -20.76
C ALA A 178 -8.71 4.77 -20.92
N LEU A 179 -7.86 5.32 -20.05
CA LEU A 179 -7.39 6.71 -20.16
C LEU A 179 -6.49 6.88 -21.39
N ILE A 180 -5.52 5.98 -21.60
CA ILE A 180 -4.63 6.00 -22.76
C ILE A 180 -5.41 5.89 -24.06
N ALA A 181 -6.39 5.01 -24.13
CA ALA A 181 -7.27 4.84 -25.30
C ALA A 181 -8.31 5.99 -25.49
N GLY A 182 -8.39 6.95 -24.54
CA GLY A 182 -9.37 8.03 -24.59
C GLY A 182 -10.81 7.58 -24.40
N GLN A 183 -11.02 6.44 -23.75
CA GLN A 183 -12.37 5.96 -23.37
C GLN A 183 -12.90 6.70 -22.15
N ILE A 184 -12.01 7.18 -21.28
CA ILE A 184 -12.27 8.10 -20.17
C ILE A 184 -11.37 9.33 -20.31
N ASP A 185 -11.80 10.44 -19.70
CA ASP A 185 -11.15 11.74 -19.80
C ASP A 185 -10.41 12.12 -18.50
N GLY A 186 -10.70 11.44 -17.39
CA GLY A 186 -10.06 11.67 -16.10
C GLY A 186 -10.20 10.50 -15.14
N VAL A 187 -9.15 10.28 -14.33
CA VAL A 187 -9.07 9.19 -13.32
C VAL A 187 -7.97 9.44 -12.31
N ALA A 188 -8.13 8.93 -11.08
CA ALA A 188 -7.05 8.86 -10.10
C ALA A 188 -6.12 7.69 -10.40
N LEU A 189 -4.82 7.97 -10.58
CA LEU A 189 -3.78 6.99 -10.87
C LEU A 189 -2.70 7.01 -9.78
N HIS A 190 -2.13 5.86 -9.49
CA HIS A 190 -0.91 5.74 -8.69
C HIS A 190 0.30 6.22 -9.48
N PRO A 191 1.43 6.61 -8.84
CA PRO A 191 2.56 7.23 -9.51
C PRO A 191 3.14 6.40 -10.66
N GLU A 192 3.25 5.07 -10.53
CA GLU A 192 3.70 4.19 -11.61
C GLU A 192 2.78 4.24 -12.84
N ASP A 193 1.48 4.38 -12.62
CA ASP A 193 0.49 4.49 -13.70
C ASP A 193 0.47 5.92 -14.28
N VAL A 194 0.78 6.95 -13.49
CA VAL A 194 0.98 8.34 -13.97
C VAL A 194 2.15 8.37 -14.95
N TYR A 195 3.30 7.80 -14.54
CA TYR A 195 4.48 7.70 -15.41
C TYR A 195 4.18 7.02 -16.75
N LEU A 196 3.47 5.89 -16.71
CA LEU A 196 3.09 5.16 -17.93
C LEU A 196 2.09 5.93 -18.79
N ALA A 197 1.09 6.59 -18.16
CA ALA A 197 0.10 7.39 -18.88
C ALA A 197 0.76 8.52 -19.69
N GLU A 198 1.64 9.30 -19.06
CA GLU A 198 2.34 10.42 -19.70
C GLU A 198 3.33 9.94 -20.78
N LYS A 199 3.99 8.79 -20.55
CA LYS A 199 4.92 8.19 -21.53
C LYS A 199 4.20 7.61 -22.75
N GLU A 200 3.09 6.91 -22.57
CA GLU A 200 2.38 6.23 -23.65
C GLU A 200 1.45 7.16 -24.44
N ARG A 201 0.90 8.18 -23.78
CA ARG A 201 0.07 9.18 -24.44
C ARG A 201 0.49 10.59 -24.02
N PRO A 202 1.45 11.23 -24.75
CA PRO A 202 1.80 12.61 -24.54
C PRO A 202 0.58 13.53 -24.59
N GLY A 203 0.49 14.44 -23.62
CA GLY A 203 -0.68 15.33 -23.44
C GLY A 203 -1.58 14.91 -22.27
N LEU A 204 -1.57 13.66 -21.82
CA LEU A 204 -2.07 13.31 -20.49
C LEU A 204 -1.22 14.03 -19.45
N HIS A 205 -1.84 14.54 -18.38
CA HIS A 205 -1.11 15.26 -17.35
C HIS A 205 -1.85 15.22 -16.01
N VAL A 206 -1.11 15.48 -14.95
CA VAL A 206 -1.64 15.61 -13.61
C VAL A 206 -2.40 16.92 -13.48
N LEU A 207 -3.68 16.86 -13.15
CA LEU A 207 -4.50 18.02 -12.84
C LEU A 207 -4.30 18.48 -11.38
N VAL A 208 -4.23 17.54 -10.45
CA VAL A 208 -4.05 17.79 -9.02
C VAL A 208 -3.45 16.56 -8.31
N GLN A 209 -2.57 16.80 -7.34
CA GLN A 209 -2.15 15.78 -6.39
C GLN A 209 -3.23 15.60 -5.34
N LEU A 210 -3.63 14.36 -5.08
CA LEU A 210 -4.80 14.11 -4.24
C LEU A 210 -4.51 14.22 -2.75
N ASP A 211 -3.27 14.06 -2.32
CA ASP A 211 -2.84 14.35 -0.94
C ASP A 211 -2.85 15.85 -0.62
N ASP A 212 -2.59 16.73 -1.61
CA ASP A 212 -2.76 18.18 -1.45
C ASP A 212 -4.24 18.56 -1.30
N LEU A 213 -5.12 17.88 -2.03
CA LEU A 213 -6.56 18.11 -1.99
C LEU A 213 -7.20 17.55 -0.71
N LEU A 214 -6.76 16.39 -0.28
CA LEU A 214 -7.33 15.62 0.84
C LEU A 214 -6.23 15.24 1.85
N PRO A 215 -5.53 16.21 2.50
CA PRO A 215 -4.35 15.94 3.31
C PRO A 215 -4.64 15.09 4.55
N GLU A 216 -5.89 15.03 5.00
CA GLU A 216 -6.30 14.24 6.17
C GLU A 216 -6.92 12.89 5.81
N TYR A 217 -7.07 12.58 4.53
CA TYR A 217 -7.67 11.30 4.10
C TYR A 217 -6.74 10.13 4.46
N MET A 218 -7.27 9.16 5.21
CA MET A 218 -6.58 7.90 5.50
C MET A 218 -6.74 6.95 4.29
N PHE A 219 -5.65 6.73 3.56
CA PHE A 219 -5.74 5.95 2.33
C PHE A 219 -5.87 4.44 2.58
N ASN A 220 -4.93 3.85 3.31
CA ASN A 220 -4.91 2.40 3.48
C ASN A 220 -4.48 2.00 4.90
N ALA A 221 -5.31 1.18 5.54
CA ALA A 221 -5.04 0.62 6.85
C ALA A 221 -5.43 -0.86 6.89
N TYR A 222 -4.54 -1.68 7.41
CA TYR A 222 -4.85 -3.08 7.70
C TYR A 222 -5.73 -3.20 8.93
N GLY A 223 -6.71 -4.09 8.86
CA GLY A 223 -7.59 -4.41 9.97
C GLY A 223 -7.84 -5.90 10.11
N ALA A 224 -8.41 -6.24 11.24
CA ALA A 224 -8.78 -7.62 11.61
C ALA A 224 -10.09 -7.65 12.39
N ALA A 225 -10.74 -8.83 12.43
CA ALA A 225 -11.90 -9.05 13.29
C ALA A 225 -11.52 -8.86 14.77
N THR A 226 -12.38 -8.20 15.54
CA THR A 226 -12.14 -7.91 16.96
C THR A 226 -11.89 -9.16 17.80
N ASP A 227 -12.60 -10.26 17.48
CA ASP A 227 -12.43 -11.54 18.19
C ASP A 227 -11.08 -12.20 17.84
N TRP A 228 -10.60 -12.02 16.63
CA TRP A 228 -9.27 -12.50 16.22
C TRP A 228 -8.17 -11.69 16.88
N ILE A 229 -8.29 -10.37 16.93
CA ILE A 229 -7.35 -9.49 17.66
C ILE A 229 -7.24 -9.92 19.12
N ALA A 230 -8.38 -10.16 19.78
CA ALA A 230 -8.42 -10.56 21.20
C ALA A 230 -7.80 -11.95 21.43
N ARG A 231 -7.98 -12.89 20.50
CA ARG A 231 -7.46 -14.26 20.62
C ARG A 231 -5.97 -14.35 20.33
N ASP A 232 -5.49 -13.63 19.31
CA ASP A 232 -4.16 -13.79 18.73
C ASP A 232 -3.38 -12.47 18.70
N HIS A 233 -3.46 -11.66 19.78
CA HIS A 233 -2.85 -10.34 19.89
C HIS A 233 -1.36 -10.32 19.46
N ALA A 234 -0.57 -11.27 19.96
CA ALA A 234 0.87 -11.37 19.63
C ALA A 234 1.11 -11.63 18.13
N LEU A 235 0.24 -12.41 17.47
CA LEU A 235 0.34 -12.62 16.02
C LEU A 235 0.11 -11.32 15.25
N MET A 236 -0.88 -10.50 15.67
CA MET A 236 -1.15 -9.20 15.05
C MET A 236 0.04 -8.25 15.21
N VAL A 237 0.57 -8.14 16.44
CA VAL A 237 1.73 -7.30 16.75
C VAL A 237 2.94 -7.68 15.90
N ASP A 238 3.30 -8.96 15.87
CA ASP A 238 4.47 -9.44 15.14
C ASP A 238 4.32 -9.29 13.61
N THR A 239 3.10 -9.49 13.09
CA THR A 239 2.81 -9.30 11.67
C THR A 239 2.96 -7.84 11.26
N VAL A 240 2.41 -6.92 12.05
CA VAL A 240 2.52 -5.48 11.81
C VAL A 240 3.97 -5.02 11.98
N ALA A 241 4.71 -5.53 12.98
CA ALA A 241 6.13 -5.20 13.17
C ALA A 241 6.98 -5.58 11.94
N ALA A 242 6.76 -6.78 11.37
CA ALA A 242 7.44 -7.20 10.14
C ALA A 242 7.16 -6.26 8.96
N MET A 243 5.91 -5.78 8.82
CA MET A 243 5.54 -4.83 7.77
C MET A 243 6.09 -3.42 8.02
N ILE A 244 6.19 -2.97 9.27
CA ILE A 244 6.87 -1.72 9.64
C ILE A 244 8.36 -1.78 9.27
N GLU A 245 9.05 -2.90 9.57
CA GLU A 245 10.45 -3.09 9.19
C GLU A 245 10.63 -3.05 7.66
N ALA A 246 9.71 -3.64 6.91
CA ALA A 246 9.68 -3.57 5.45
C ALA A 246 9.54 -2.12 4.95
N ASN A 247 8.58 -1.35 5.49
CA ASN A 247 8.41 0.06 5.12
C ASN A 247 9.68 0.87 5.41
N ARG A 248 10.31 0.66 6.57
CA ARG A 248 11.57 1.31 6.90
C ARG A 248 12.70 0.98 5.93
N THR A 249 12.71 -0.25 5.40
CA THR A 249 13.66 -0.66 4.36
C THR A 249 13.32 -0.04 3.02
N ILE A 250 12.05 0.11 2.67
CA ILE A 250 11.61 0.81 1.46
C ILE A 250 12.22 2.21 1.37
N TYR A 251 12.28 2.95 2.46
CA TYR A 251 12.89 4.29 2.49
C TYR A 251 14.42 4.29 2.42
N ARG A 252 15.08 3.20 2.79
CA ARG A 252 16.54 3.18 3.01
C ARG A 252 17.33 2.49 1.91
N ASP A 253 16.70 1.60 1.16
CA ASP A 253 17.40 0.67 0.27
C ASP A 253 16.61 0.42 -1.02
N GLU A 254 16.61 1.42 -1.89
CA GLU A 254 15.98 1.38 -3.20
C GLU A 254 16.44 0.16 -4.02
N ALA A 255 17.76 -0.06 -4.07
CA ALA A 255 18.35 -1.13 -4.88
C ALA A 255 17.83 -2.52 -4.49
N ARG A 256 17.49 -2.71 -3.21
CA ARG A 256 17.00 -3.96 -2.68
C ARG A 256 15.49 -4.12 -2.86
N VAL A 257 14.71 -3.03 -2.76
CA VAL A 257 13.24 -3.11 -2.76
C VAL A 257 12.62 -2.96 -4.15
N VAL A 258 13.20 -2.17 -5.05
CA VAL A 258 12.66 -1.96 -6.41
C VAL A 258 12.49 -3.28 -7.18
N PRO A 259 13.45 -4.23 -7.20
CA PRO A 259 13.23 -5.53 -7.84
C PRO A 259 12.06 -6.33 -7.27
N ILE A 260 11.81 -6.24 -5.96
CA ILE A 260 10.67 -6.89 -5.30
C ILE A 260 9.36 -6.24 -5.73
N MET A 261 9.32 -4.91 -5.76
CA MET A 261 8.17 -4.15 -6.22
C MET A 261 7.83 -4.44 -7.70
N MET A 262 8.85 -4.52 -8.56
CA MET A 262 8.67 -4.92 -9.96
C MET A 262 8.04 -6.32 -10.09
N LYS A 263 8.54 -7.28 -9.31
CA LYS A 263 8.00 -8.64 -9.29
C LYS A 263 6.55 -8.68 -8.81
N ALA A 264 6.23 -7.91 -7.77
CA ALA A 264 4.89 -7.86 -7.19
C ALA A 264 3.87 -7.19 -8.11
N THR A 265 4.24 -6.07 -8.75
CA THR A 265 3.33 -5.24 -9.55
C THR A 265 3.28 -5.63 -11.03
N GLY A 266 4.33 -6.29 -11.53
CA GLY A 266 4.52 -6.56 -12.97
C GLY A 266 4.84 -5.28 -13.78
N LYS A 267 5.15 -4.15 -13.13
CA LYS A 267 5.46 -2.87 -13.78
C LYS A 267 6.93 -2.79 -14.21
N PRO A 268 7.25 -2.04 -15.29
CA PRO A 268 8.63 -1.82 -15.71
C PRO A 268 9.41 -1.01 -14.69
N LYS A 269 10.74 -1.20 -14.71
CA LYS A 269 11.66 -0.63 -13.72
C LYS A 269 11.49 0.88 -13.54
N GLU A 270 11.48 1.62 -14.65
CA GLU A 270 11.39 3.08 -14.62
C GLU A 270 10.09 3.60 -13.99
N ALA A 271 8.98 2.88 -14.18
CA ALA A 271 7.71 3.24 -13.56
C ALA A 271 7.72 2.96 -12.05
N VAL A 272 8.36 1.86 -11.64
CA VAL A 272 8.50 1.50 -10.22
C VAL A 272 9.45 2.45 -9.50
N GLU A 273 10.59 2.80 -10.12
CA GLU A 273 11.54 3.78 -9.58
C GLU A 273 10.89 5.16 -9.41
N TYR A 274 10.15 5.61 -10.41
CA TYR A 274 9.39 6.86 -10.32
C TYR A 274 8.37 6.83 -9.18
N ALA A 275 7.63 5.73 -9.04
CA ALA A 275 6.66 5.58 -7.94
C ALA A 275 7.37 5.56 -6.58
N TRP A 276 8.47 4.84 -6.45
CA TRP A 276 9.26 4.78 -5.23
C TRP A 276 9.77 6.18 -4.82
N GLU A 277 10.31 6.97 -5.77
CA GLU A 277 10.77 8.33 -5.52
C GLU A 277 9.62 9.23 -5.03
N VAL A 278 8.48 9.22 -5.73
CA VAL A 278 7.31 10.03 -5.37
C VAL A 278 6.76 9.62 -4.00
N GLU A 279 6.53 8.33 -3.77
CA GLU A 279 5.89 7.85 -2.55
C GLU A 279 6.79 8.00 -1.32
N THR A 280 8.12 7.85 -1.46
CA THR A 280 9.07 8.11 -0.36
C THR A 280 9.16 9.59 -0.03
N LYS A 281 9.19 10.47 -1.04
CA LYS A 281 9.22 11.92 -0.87
C LYS A 281 7.97 12.47 -0.17
N HIS A 282 6.82 11.90 -0.47
CA HIS A 282 5.52 12.30 0.10
C HIS A 282 5.14 11.56 1.39
N CYS A 283 6.06 10.77 1.95
CA CYS A 283 5.81 9.99 3.17
C CYS A 283 4.55 9.10 3.07
N VAL A 284 4.38 8.42 1.94
CA VAL A 284 3.19 7.60 1.70
C VAL A 284 3.17 6.39 2.61
N TRP A 285 4.29 5.66 2.75
CA TRP A 285 4.37 4.52 3.67
C TRP A 285 4.63 4.97 5.11
N SER A 286 3.90 4.39 6.03
CA SER A 286 4.15 4.63 7.44
C SER A 286 5.45 3.96 7.92
N VAL A 287 6.21 4.66 8.73
CA VAL A 287 7.42 4.12 9.38
C VAL A 287 7.19 3.79 10.86
N ASN A 288 6.00 4.10 11.37
CA ASN A 288 5.53 3.87 12.72
C ASN A 288 4.08 3.35 12.71
N GLU A 289 3.18 3.87 13.54
CA GLU A 289 1.80 3.41 13.66
C GLU A 289 0.95 3.65 12.40
N GLY A 290 1.28 4.69 11.63
CA GLY A 290 0.52 5.11 10.46
C GLY A 290 -0.88 5.62 10.79
N PHE A 291 -1.16 5.92 12.04
CA PHE A 291 -2.42 6.48 12.51
C PHE A 291 -2.22 7.81 13.22
N SER A 292 -3.20 8.70 13.04
CA SER A 292 -3.42 9.80 13.97
C SER A 292 -4.91 9.93 14.27
N SER A 293 -5.24 10.26 15.54
CA SER A 293 -6.64 10.47 15.92
C SER A 293 -7.30 11.55 15.07
N ARG A 294 -6.54 12.56 14.64
CA ARG A 294 -7.02 13.64 13.77
C ARG A 294 -7.45 13.11 12.40
N ARG A 295 -6.61 12.30 11.72
CA ARG A 295 -6.95 11.72 10.41
C ARG A 295 -8.12 10.74 10.50
N THR A 296 -8.10 9.88 11.51
CA THR A 296 -9.19 8.93 11.73
C THR A 296 -10.52 9.66 11.99
N GLN A 297 -10.50 10.70 12.84
CA GLN A 297 -11.69 11.50 13.11
C GLN A 297 -12.18 12.23 11.86
N TRP A 298 -11.26 12.85 11.09
CA TRP A 298 -11.61 13.52 9.85
C TRP A 298 -12.24 12.54 8.84
N THR A 299 -11.69 11.33 8.70
CA THR A 299 -12.22 10.30 7.81
C THR A 299 -13.64 9.89 8.23
N ILE A 300 -13.88 9.64 9.52
CA ILE A 300 -15.20 9.33 10.07
C ILE A 300 -16.19 10.48 9.77
N ASP A 301 -15.80 11.71 10.03
CA ASP A 301 -16.66 12.89 9.82
C ASP A 301 -16.97 13.09 8.34
N ASN A 302 -15.98 12.90 7.47
CA ASN A 302 -16.16 12.97 6.02
C ASN A 302 -17.09 11.86 5.51
N ASP A 303 -16.99 10.64 6.02
CA ASP A 303 -17.84 9.52 5.64
C ASP A 303 -19.30 9.75 6.08
N VAL A 304 -19.51 10.35 7.25
CA VAL A 304 -20.84 10.77 7.71
C VAL A 304 -21.39 11.90 6.85
N ALA A 305 -20.61 12.95 6.60
CA ALA A 305 -21.02 14.11 5.79
C ALA A 305 -21.38 13.72 4.36
N ASN A 306 -20.78 12.63 3.85
CA ASN A 306 -21.06 12.10 2.51
C ASN A 306 -22.13 10.98 2.50
N GLY A 307 -22.73 10.66 3.66
CA GLY A 307 -23.81 9.69 3.75
C GLY A 307 -23.36 8.21 3.68
N TYR A 308 -22.06 7.94 3.78
CA TYR A 308 -21.54 6.55 3.83
C TYR A 308 -21.79 5.91 5.19
N ILE A 309 -21.78 6.73 6.24
CA ILE A 309 -22.12 6.35 7.60
C ILE A 309 -23.36 7.14 8.02
N ASP A 310 -24.38 6.47 8.52
CA ASP A 310 -25.52 7.12 9.15
C ASP A 310 -25.05 7.90 10.39
N GLN A 311 -25.48 9.16 10.54
CA GLN A 311 -25.10 10.02 11.67
C GLN A 311 -25.40 9.36 13.02
N THR A 312 -26.48 8.57 13.10
CA THR A 312 -26.86 7.85 14.34
C THR A 312 -25.98 6.64 14.64
N LYS A 313 -25.15 6.21 13.66
CA LYS A 313 -24.24 5.06 13.75
C LYS A 313 -22.77 5.49 13.62
N LYS A 314 -22.50 6.79 13.76
CA LYS A 314 -21.15 7.32 13.69
C LYS A 314 -20.25 6.67 14.73
N PRO A 315 -19.18 5.95 14.33
CA PRO A 315 -18.26 5.33 15.27
C PRO A 315 -17.32 6.35 15.91
N THR A 316 -16.76 6.03 17.07
CA THR A 316 -15.64 6.76 17.65
C THR A 316 -14.31 6.29 17.06
N VAL A 317 -13.23 7.05 17.27
CA VAL A 317 -11.87 6.68 16.83
C VAL A 317 -11.48 5.32 17.44
N GLU A 318 -11.75 5.10 18.73
CA GLU A 318 -11.42 3.87 19.45
C GLU A 318 -12.22 2.64 18.97
N GLN A 319 -13.38 2.88 18.40
CA GLN A 319 -14.14 1.80 17.74
C GLN A 319 -13.54 1.41 16.40
N VAL A 320 -12.92 2.37 15.69
CA VAL A 320 -12.33 2.16 14.37
C VAL A 320 -10.90 1.62 14.46
N VAL A 321 -10.09 2.15 15.39
CA VAL A 321 -8.64 1.85 15.46
C VAL A 321 -8.29 1.13 16.76
N ASP A 322 -7.42 0.15 16.68
CA ASP A 322 -6.73 -0.46 17.82
C ASP A 322 -5.31 0.10 17.92
N MET A 323 -5.16 1.22 18.63
CA MET A 323 -3.87 1.87 18.84
C MET A 323 -2.89 1.02 19.66
N GLN A 324 -3.38 0.07 20.46
CA GLN A 324 -2.50 -0.77 21.27
C GLN A 324 -1.66 -1.70 20.37
N ILE A 325 -2.30 -2.37 19.40
CA ILE A 325 -1.59 -3.21 18.42
C ILE A 325 -0.54 -2.39 17.67
N ALA A 326 -0.91 -1.20 17.17
CA ALA A 326 0.01 -0.35 16.41
C ALA A 326 1.23 0.07 17.26
N ASN A 327 1.01 0.50 18.52
CA ASN A 327 2.09 0.90 19.43
C ASN A 327 3.00 -0.27 19.79
N ASP A 328 2.43 -1.43 20.10
CA ASP A 328 3.20 -2.64 20.46
C ASP A 328 4.04 -3.12 19.26
N ALA A 329 3.49 -3.03 18.06
CA ALA A 329 4.21 -3.37 16.83
C ALA A 329 5.37 -2.41 16.55
N VAL A 330 5.20 -1.11 16.79
CA VAL A 330 6.30 -0.14 16.70
C VAL A 330 7.40 -0.46 17.70
N ALA A 331 7.03 -0.82 18.93
CA ALA A 331 8.01 -1.24 19.95
C ALA A 331 8.75 -2.51 19.52
N ALA A 332 8.05 -3.52 19.01
CA ALA A 332 8.62 -4.77 18.50
C ALA A 332 9.54 -4.55 17.27
N ALA A 333 9.24 -3.54 16.44
CA ALA A 333 10.08 -3.12 15.31
C ALA A 333 11.26 -2.23 15.71
N GLY A 334 11.60 -2.14 17.02
CA GLY A 334 12.73 -1.38 17.53
C GLY A 334 12.44 0.07 17.91
N GLY A 335 11.17 0.41 18.16
CA GLY A 335 10.72 1.74 18.60
C GLY A 335 10.45 2.72 17.46
N ARG A 336 10.02 3.93 17.80
CA ARG A 336 9.71 4.98 16.82
C ARG A 336 10.96 5.50 16.11
N VAL A 337 10.80 5.80 14.83
CA VAL A 337 11.87 6.37 14.00
C VAL A 337 11.37 7.56 13.18
N ILE A 338 12.31 8.35 12.69
CA ILE A 338 12.09 9.37 11.66
C ILE A 338 12.98 8.99 10.47
N ILE A 339 12.42 8.83 9.29
CA ILE A 339 13.17 8.49 8.09
C ILE A 339 12.80 9.49 6.98
N GLY A 340 13.77 10.20 6.42
CA GLY A 340 13.52 11.18 5.35
C GLY A 340 12.55 12.31 5.76
N GLY A 341 12.37 12.57 7.06
CA GLY A 341 11.38 13.50 7.59
C GLY A 341 10.00 12.89 7.85
N CYS A 342 9.78 11.63 7.47
CA CYS A 342 8.52 10.93 7.70
C CYS A 342 8.44 10.39 9.14
N THR A 343 7.30 10.60 9.79
CA THR A 343 7.09 10.34 11.23
C THR A 343 5.87 9.45 11.55
N GLU A 344 4.95 9.26 10.60
CA GLU A 344 3.73 8.43 10.76
C GLU A 344 4.00 6.96 10.51
#